data_905bf896e9ff09fe0fd01865456eef1a
#
_entry.id   905bf896e9ff09fe0fd01865456eef1a
#
_cell.length_a   1.000
_cell.length_b   1.000
_cell.length_c   1.000
_cell.angle_alpha   90.00
_cell.angle_beta   90.00
_cell.angle_gamma   90.00
#
_symmetry.space_group_name_H-M   'P 1'
#
loop_
_entity.id
_entity.type
_entity.pdbx_description
1 polymer ?
#
loop_
_entity_poly.entity_id
_entity_poly.type
_entity_poly.pdbx_seq_one_letter_code
_entity_poly.pdbx_strand_id
1 'polypeptide(L)'
;MVSAEVLRVERTPAPIRAQVLDNLRQAILDRHFAPGQRLIERELVELTGVSRTSIREALRELAAEGLVTTIPNKGTVVATLSAEDARQLYQVRSVLEGLAGKLFVENASPAQRRALAKQLATIDRLAARDASILEAKDRFYDILFVGGGNVALHQTAASLHARIRALRSLSLSLPGRARKSVAELHDIIEAIDSGDAEKAARACRRHVANAGAAVTRALSALT
;
A
#
# COMPACT_ATOMS: atom_id res chain seq x y z
N MET A 1 -21.32 21.37 29.97
CA MET A 1 -21.84 20.02 29.68
C MET A 1 -22.37 20.02 28.26
N VAL A 2 -21.79 19.18 27.37
CA VAL A 2 -22.29 19.03 26.00
C VAL A 2 -23.60 18.23 26.05
N SER A 3 -24.67 18.75 25.44
CA SER A 3 -25.96 18.06 25.39
C SER A 3 -25.90 16.81 24.55
N ALA A 4 -26.54 15.72 24.97
CA ALA A 4 -26.63 14.46 24.21
C ALA A 4 -27.28 14.65 22.83
N GLU A 5 -28.05 15.70 22.64
CA GLU A 5 -28.68 16.07 21.36
C GLU A 5 -27.65 16.56 20.34
N VAL A 6 -26.55 17.19 20.78
CA VAL A 6 -25.46 17.69 19.93
C VAL A 6 -24.61 16.55 19.39
N LEU A 7 -24.62 15.36 20.02
CA LEU A 7 -23.82 14.18 19.62
C LEU A 7 -24.67 13.09 18.96
N ARG A 8 -25.95 13.36 18.67
CA ARG A 8 -26.84 12.38 18.04
C ARG A 8 -26.44 12.19 16.56
N VAL A 9 -25.82 11.05 16.25
CA VAL A 9 -25.48 10.64 14.89
C VAL A 9 -26.57 9.68 14.39
N GLU A 10 -27.30 10.08 13.36
CA GLU A 10 -28.12 9.12 12.61
C GLU A 10 -27.22 8.14 11.86
N ARG A 11 -27.46 6.83 12.06
CA ARG A 11 -26.67 5.76 11.46
C ARG A 11 -26.88 5.73 9.95
N THR A 12 -25.97 6.33 9.19
CA THR A 12 -25.88 6.10 7.75
C THR A 12 -25.30 4.67 7.51
N PRO A 13 -25.71 3.95 6.44
CA PRO A 13 -25.23 2.58 6.19
C PRO A 13 -23.73 2.57 5.93
N ALA A 14 -22.93 2.38 6.97
CA ALA A 14 -21.48 2.24 6.91
C ALA A 14 -20.97 1.17 5.91
N PRO A 15 -21.67 0.03 5.67
CA PRO A 15 -21.19 -1.01 4.75
C PRO A 15 -21.06 -0.56 3.30
N ILE A 16 -22.02 0.21 2.77
CA ILE A 16 -22.04 0.62 1.34
C ILE A 16 -20.93 1.62 1.06
N ARG A 17 -20.68 2.56 1.95
CA ARG A 17 -19.61 3.57 1.81
C ARG A 17 -18.22 2.91 1.78
N ALA A 18 -17.96 2.00 2.72
CA ALA A 18 -16.69 1.28 2.76
C ALA A 18 -16.48 0.46 1.48
N GLN A 19 -17.51 -0.22 1.01
CA GLN A 19 -17.44 -1.01 -0.21
C GLN A 19 -17.16 -0.14 -1.46
N VAL A 20 -17.80 1.03 -1.58
CA VAL A 20 -17.54 1.96 -2.68
C VAL A 20 -16.11 2.48 -2.64
N LEU A 21 -15.62 2.87 -1.47
CA LEU A 21 -14.25 3.32 -1.28
C LEU A 21 -13.24 2.23 -1.69
N ASP A 22 -13.46 0.99 -1.23
CA ASP A 22 -12.59 -0.13 -1.54
C ASP A 22 -12.63 -0.49 -3.03
N ASN A 23 -13.80 -0.50 -3.65
CA ASN A 23 -13.94 -0.76 -5.09
C ASN A 23 -13.23 0.30 -5.94
N LEU A 24 -13.41 1.59 -5.62
CA LEU A 24 -12.74 2.67 -6.34
C LEU A 24 -11.22 2.63 -6.11
N ARG A 25 -10.78 2.37 -4.87
CA ARG A 25 -9.36 2.20 -4.54
C ARG A 25 -8.75 1.08 -5.38
N GLN A 26 -9.40 -0.08 -5.41
CA GLN A 26 -8.94 -1.23 -6.17
C GLN A 26 -8.90 -0.92 -7.67
N ALA A 27 -9.92 -0.29 -8.23
CA ALA A 27 -9.97 0.09 -9.64
C ALA A 27 -8.83 1.06 -10.04
N ILE A 28 -8.44 1.98 -9.15
CA ILE A 28 -7.27 2.85 -9.37
C ILE A 28 -5.98 2.04 -9.32
N LEU A 29 -5.82 1.17 -8.32
CA LEU A 29 -4.61 0.36 -8.13
C LEU A 29 -4.40 -0.66 -9.26
N ASP A 30 -5.47 -1.21 -9.79
CA ASP A 30 -5.47 -2.15 -10.94
C ASP A 30 -5.41 -1.43 -12.29
N ARG A 31 -5.30 -0.09 -12.27
CA ARG A 31 -5.20 0.77 -13.46
C ARG A 31 -6.42 0.72 -14.40
N HIS A 32 -7.60 0.38 -13.88
CA HIS A 32 -8.86 0.60 -14.61
C HIS A 32 -9.12 2.08 -14.81
N PHE A 33 -8.62 2.93 -13.90
CA PHE A 33 -8.50 4.38 -14.09
C PHE A 33 -7.03 4.74 -14.26
N ALA A 34 -6.69 5.34 -15.40
CA ALA A 34 -5.32 5.72 -15.72
C ALA A 34 -4.83 6.91 -14.85
N PRO A 35 -3.54 7.00 -14.50
CA PRO A 35 -2.97 8.19 -13.88
C PRO A 35 -3.31 9.45 -14.66
N GLY A 36 -3.76 10.52 -13.98
CA GLY A 36 -4.24 11.77 -14.60
C GLY A 36 -5.64 11.72 -15.18
N GLN A 37 -6.28 10.54 -15.21
CA GLN A 37 -7.66 10.40 -15.69
C GLN A 37 -8.61 11.15 -14.76
N ARG A 38 -9.54 11.90 -15.34
CA ARG A 38 -10.61 12.59 -14.61
C ARG A 38 -11.65 11.59 -14.12
N LEU A 39 -12.01 11.71 -12.85
CA LEU A 39 -13.08 10.95 -12.20
C LEU A 39 -14.32 11.84 -12.13
N ILE A 40 -15.32 11.53 -12.94
CA ILE A 40 -16.55 12.33 -13.04
C ILE A 40 -17.60 11.72 -12.11
N GLU A 41 -18.03 12.48 -11.08
CA GLU A 41 -18.98 12.00 -10.07
C GLU A 41 -20.25 11.37 -10.69
N ARG A 42 -20.79 11.96 -11.76
CA ARG A 42 -21.99 11.44 -12.42
C ARG A 42 -21.74 10.03 -12.98
N GLU A 43 -20.62 9.83 -13.67
CA GLU A 43 -20.26 8.53 -14.25
C GLU A 43 -20.03 7.50 -13.16
N LEU A 44 -19.38 7.88 -12.05
CA LEU A 44 -19.17 7.00 -10.91
C LEU A 44 -20.49 6.61 -10.23
N VAL A 45 -21.46 7.51 -10.16
CA VAL A 45 -22.82 7.20 -9.68
C VAL A 45 -23.50 6.18 -10.59
N GLU A 46 -23.43 6.39 -11.91
CA GLU A 46 -23.99 5.46 -12.90
C GLU A 46 -23.33 4.08 -12.86
N LEU A 47 -22.01 4.00 -12.69
CA LEU A 47 -21.26 2.76 -12.63
C LEU A 47 -21.47 1.98 -11.31
N THR A 48 -21.63 2.68 -10.20
CA THR A 48 -21.68 2.06 -8.87
C THR A 48 -23.09 1.88 -8.33
N GLY A 49 -24.05 2.63 -8.87
CA GLY A 49 -25.45 2.62 -8.39
C GLY A 49 -25.67 3.28 -7.02
N VAL A 50 -24.65 4.01 -6.50
CA VAL A 50 -24.76 4.65 -5.16
C VAL A 50 -25.04 6.15 -5.27
N SER A 51 -25.37 6.78 -4.14
CA SER A 51 -25.68 8.22 -4.10
C SER A 51 -24.44 9.08 -4.43
N ARG A 52 -24.69 10.29 -4.98
CA ARG A 52 -23.62 11.28 -5.23
C ARG A 52 -22.86 11.64 -3.96
N THR A 53 -23.53 11.69 -2.80
CA THR A 53 -22.91 11.95 -1.50
C THR A 53 -21.89 10.87 -1.17
N SER A 54 -22.24 9.58 -1.34
CA SER A 54 -21.33 8.46 -1.08
C SER A 54 -20.10 8.51 -1.99
N ILE A 55 -20.26 8.85 -3.28
CA ILE A 55 -19.14 9.04 -4.22
C ILE A 55 -18.24 10.18 -3.75
N ARG A 56 -18.79 11.35 -3.39
CA ARG A 56 -17.97 12.48 -2.92
C ARG A 56 -17.16 12.17 -1.67
N GLU A 57 -17.77 11.46 -0.73
CA GLU A 57 -17.06 11.04 0.48
C GLU A 57 -15.94 10.05 0.16
N ALA A 58 -16.19 9.04 -0.69
CA ALA A 58 -15.17 8.12 -1.14
C ALA A 58 -14.02 8.85 -1.86
N LEU A 59 -14.32 9.81 -2.75
CA LEU A 59 -13.30 10.61 -3.43
C LEU A 59 -12.50 11.48 -2.46
N ARG A 60 -13.12 12.01 -1.39
CA ARG A 60 -12.38 12.75 -0.35
C ARG A 60 -11.44 11.85 0.44
N GLU A 61 -11.85 10.63 0.77
CA GLU A 61 -10.99 9.66 1.44
C GLU A 61 -9.84 9.24 0.53
N LEU A 62 -10.10 8.95 -0.75
CA LEU A 62 -9.05 8.67 -1.74
C LEU A 62 -8.07 9.84 -1.92
N ALA A 63 -8.56 11.09 -1.79
CA ALA A 63 -7.69 12.27 -1.80
C ALA A 63 -6.82 12.36 -0.54
N ALA A 64 -7.36 12.05 0.63
CA ALA A 64 -6.57 11.95 1.87
C ALA A 64 -5.52 10.84 1.80
N GLU A 65 -5.82 9.73 1.11
CA GLU A 65 -4.89 8.66 0.80
C GLU A 65 -3.87 9.03 -0.29
N GLY A 66 -4.08 10.14 -1.01
CA GLY A 66 -3.23 10.59 -2.12
C GLY A 66 -3.34 9.75 -3.39
N LEU A 67 -4.44 9.01 -3.56
CA LEU A 67 -4.75 8.26 -4.80
C LEU A 67 -5.44 9.13 -5.84
N VAL A 68 -6.09 10.19 -5.42
CA VAL A 68 -6.67 11.19 -6.31
C VAL A 68 -6.27 12.59 -5.84
N THR A 69 -6.36 13.57 -6.73
CA THR A 69 -6.13 14.98 -6.41
C THR A 69 -7.18 15.84 -7.09
N THR A 70 -7.47 17.01 -6.53
CA THR A 70 -8.38 17.97 -7.15
C THR A 70 -7.56 19.06 -7.83
N ILE A 71 -7.73 19.19 -9.14
CA ILE A 71 -7.09 20.23 -9.95
C ILE A 71 -8.13 21.32 -10.23
N PRO A 72 -7.82 22.62 -9.97
CA PRO A 72 -8.71 23.73 -10.30
C PRO A 72 -9.20 23.61 -11.75
N ASN A 73 -10.47 23.85 -11.99
CA ASN A 73 -11.14 23.79 -13.30
C ASN A 73 -11.17 22.40 -13.99
N LYS A 74 -10.41 21.41 -13.51
CA LYS A 74 -10.38 20.04 -14.06
C LYS A 74 -11.16 19.05 -13.19
N GLY A 75 -11.34 19.36 -11.88
CA GLY A 75 -12.00 18.50 -10.92
C GLY A 75 -11.09 17.41 -10.36
N THR A 76 -11.69 16.33 -9.86
CA THR A 76 -10.95 15.20 -9.28
C THR A 76 -10.31 14.34 -10.38
N VAL A 77 -9.02 14.08 -10.25
CA VAL A 77 -8.25 13.23 -11.17
C VAL A 77 -7.48 12.17 -10.37
N VAL A 78 -7.20 11.03 -11.00
CA VAL A 78 -6.28 10.02 -10.44
C VAL A 78 -4.90 10.65 -10.27
N ALA A 79 -4.29 10.50 -9.11
CA ALA A 79 -2.99 11.08 -8.82
C ALA A 79 -1.92 10.52 -9.77
N THR A 80 -1.07 11.41 -10.26
CA THR A 80 0.15 11.04 -10.98
C THR A 80 1.31 11.12 -10.00
N LEU A 81 2.10 10.06 -9.90
CA LEU A 81 3.31 10.05 -9.08
C LEU A 81 4.48 10.48 -9.95
N SER A 82 5.13 11.58 -9.59
CA SER A 82 6.41 11.97 -10.18
C SER A 82 7.55 11.07 -9.69
N ALA A 83 8.69 11.09 -10.40
CA ALA A 83 9.89 10.39 -9.95
C ALA A 83 10.35 10.90 -8.57
N GLU A 84 10.17 12.19 -8.30
CA GLU A 84 10.52 12.82 -7.02
C GLU A 84 9.58 12.37 -5.89
N ASP A 85 8.24 12.34 -6.12
CA ASP A 85 7.29 11.82 -5.13
C ASP A 85 7.59 10.36 -4.78
N ALA A 86 7.90 9.55 -5.80
CA ALA A 86 8.29 8.17 -5.59
C ALA A 86 9.57 8.07 -4.75
N ARG A 87 10.60 8.85 -5.07
CA ARG A 87 11.86 8.88 -4.33
C ARG A 87 11.65 9.20 -2.86
N GLN A 88 10.90 10.28 -2.56
CA GLN A 88 10.60 10.70 -1.19
C GLN A 88 9.81 9.62 -0.43
N LEU A 89 8.79 9.03 -1.05
CA LEU A 89 7.99 7.99 -0.41
C LEU A 89 8.81 6.73 -0.14
N TYR A 90 9.72 6.35 -1.04
CA TYR A 90 10.61 5.22 -0.81
C TYR A 90 11.64 5.48 0.30
N GLN A 91 12.06 6.72 0.54
CA GLN A 91 12.88 7.07 1.69
C GLN A 91 12.14 6.82 3.01
N VAL A 92 10.89 7.29 3.13
CA VAL A 92 10.05 7.04 4.31
C VAL A 92 9.81 5.53 4.51
N ARG A 93 9.44 4.82 3.45
CA ARG A 93 9.27 3.36 3.50
C ARG A 93 10.51 2.63 4.01
N SER A 94 11.69 3.04 3.54
CA SER A 94 12.96 2.41 3.94
C SER A 94 13.16 2.47 5.46
N VAL A 95 12.81 3.59 6.08
CA VAL A 95 12.88 3.75 7.54
C VAL A 95 11.84 2.88 8.25
N LEU A 96 10.57 2.95 7.81
CA LEU A 96 9.47 2.23 8.44
C LEU A 96 9.63 0.71 8.31
N GLU A 97 9.89 0.21 7.11
CA GLU A 97 10.05 -1.24 6.85
C GLU A 97 11.35 -1.77 7.49
N GLY A 98 12.42 -0.96 7.53
CA GLY A 98 13.65 -1.31 8.25
C GLY A 98 13.42 -1.46 9.75
N LEU A 99 12.68 -0.52 10.36
CA LEU A 99 12.32 -0.61 11.78
C LEU A 99 11.38 -1.80 12.05
N ALA A 100 10.41 -2.05 11.15
CA ALA A 100 9.52 -3.21 11.27
C ALA A 100 10.30 -4.54 11.26
N GLY A 101 11.28 -4.70 10.35
CA GLY A 101 12.13 -5.88 10.30
C GLY A 101 12.95 -6.10 11.56
N LYS A 102 13.53 -5.01 12.12
CA LYS A 102 14.24 -5.05 13.41
C LYS A 102 13.31 -5.53 14.53
N LEU A 103 12.19 -4.83 14.72
CA LEU A 103 11.25 -5.12 15.80
C LEU A 103 10.60 -6.51 15.65
N PHE A 104 10.42 -6.99 14.42
CA PHE A 104 9.92 -8.35 14.20
C PHE A 104 10.88 -9.42 14.74
N VAL A 105 12.18 -9.24 14.60
CA VAL A 105 13.18 -10.13 15.21
C VAL A 105 13.11 -10.08 16.73
N GLU A 106 12.92 -8.90 17.30
CA GLU A 106 12.91 -8.67 18.74
C GLU A 106 11.62 -9.18 19.42
N ASN A 107 10.45 -9.01 18.76
CA ASN A 107 9.14 -9.12 19.42
C ASN A 107 8.25 -10.25 18.87
N ALA A 108 8.47 -10.71 17.62
CA ALA A 108 7.54 -11.63 16.99
C ALA A 108 7.48 -12.99 17.69
N SER A 109 6.26 -13.44 17.98
CA SER A 109 5.99 -14.77 18.50
C SER A 109 6.36 -15.87 17.48
N PRO A 110 6.59 -17.11 17.94
CA PRO A 110 6.81 -18.24 17.02
C PRO A 110 5.68 -18.45 16.01
N ALA A 111 4.44 -18.12 16.38
CA ALA A 111 3.29 -18.20 15.48
C ALA A 111 3.37 -17.16 14.35
N GLN A 112 3.75 -15.93 14.67
CA GLN A 112 3.92 -14.84 13.68
C GLN A 112 5.11 -15.11 12.74
N ARG A 113 6.21 -15.67 13.25
CA ARG A 113 7.35 -16.10 12.40
C ARG A 113 6.93 -17.18 11.41
N ARG A 114 6.18 -18.20 11.85
CA ARG A 114 5.62 -19.21 10.95
C ARG A 114 4.63 -18.63 9.94
N ALA A 115 3.80 -17.66 10.35
CA ALA A 115 2.87 -16.99 9.45
C ALA A 115 3.60 -16.22 8.35
N LEU A 116 4.67 -15.51 8.68
CA LEU A 116 5.49 -14.77 7.71
C LEU A 116 6.17 -15.71 6.71
N ALA A 117 6.76 -16.82 7.17
CA ALA A 117 7.37 -17.83 6.30
C ALA A 117 6.32 -18.49 5.38
N LYS A 118 5.12 -18.83 5.91
CA LYS A 118 4.01 -19.36 5.12
C LYS A 118 3.55 -18.36 4.04
N GLN A 119 3.55 -17.08 4.37
CA GLN A 119 3.18 -16.03 3.42
C GLN A 119 4.22 -15.90 2.31
N LEU A 120 5.51 -16.00 2.60
CA LEU A 120 6.56 -16.05 1.57
C LEU A 120 6.38 -17.25 0.64
N ALA A 121 6.11 -18.44 1.17
CA ALA A 121 5.81 -19.63 0.34
C ALA A 121 4.56 -19.44 -0.56
N THR A 122 3.60 -18.61 -0.14
CA THR A 122 2.46 -18.24 -1.00
C THR A 122 2.90 -17.32 -2.13
N ILE A 123 3.78 -16.35 -1.86
CA ILE A 123 4.37 -15.46 -2.87
C ILE A 123 5.17 -16.28 -3.90
N ASP A 124 5.99 -17.24 -3.45
CA ASP A 124 6.75 -18.13 -4.34
C ASP A 124 5.85 -18.89 -5.31
N ARG A 125 4.76 -19.48 -4.79
CA ARG A 125 3.81 -20.23 -5.63
C ARG A 125 3.10 -19.36 -6.67
N LEU A 126 2.76 -18.12 -6.32
CA LEU A 126 2.17 -17.16 -7.26
C LEU A 126 3.19 -16.73 -8.31
N ALA A 127 4.40 -16.39 -7.90
CA ALA A 127 5.48 -16.00 -8.80
C ALA A 127 5.88 -17.11 -9.78
N ALA A 128 5.87 -18.38 -9.34
CA ALA A 128 6.13 -19.53 -10.19
C ALA A 128 5.08 -19.77 -11.29
N ARG A 129 3.88 -19.18 -11.12
CA ARG A 129 2.78 -19.22 -12.09
C ARG A 129 2.60 -17.92 -12.87
N ASP A 130 3.57 -17.01 -12.78
CA ASP A 130 3.49 -15.64 -13.32
C ASP A 130 2.21 -14.88 -12.90
N ALA A 131 1.64 -15.26 -11.75
CA ALA A 131 0.47 -14.59 -11.18
C ALA A 131 0.89 -13.35 -10.39
N SER A 132 -0.05 -12.40 -10.23
CA SER A 132 0.19 -11.20 -9.43
C SER A 132 0.51 -11.56 -7.98
N ILE A 133 1.63 -11.06 -7.48
CA ILE A 133 2.07 -11.22 -6.09
C ILE A 133 1.74 -10.00 -5.22
N LEU A 134 1.05 -8.99 -5.76
CA LEU A 134 0.83 -7.70 -5.09
C LEU A 134 0.11 -7.88 -3.75
N GLU A 135 -1.07 -8.52 -3.76
CA GLU A 135 -1.86 -8.74 -2.56
C GLU A 135 -1.13 -9.64 -1.53
N ALA A 136 -0.45 -10.67 -2.03
CA ALA A 136 0.32 -11.54 -1.14
C ALA A 136 1.48 -10.79 -0.47
N LYS A 137 2.10 -9.82 -1.14
CA LYS A 137 3.10 -8.92 -0.55
C LYS A 137 2.48 -7.96 0.44
N ASP A 138 1.27 -7.44 0.19
CA ASP A 138 0.59 -6.58 1.16
C ASP A 138 0.38 -7.32 2.48
N ARG A 139 -0.07 -8.58 2.43
CA ARG A 139 -0.21 -9.44 3.62
C ARG A 139 1.13 -9.77 4.29
N PHE A 140 2.19 -9.95 3.51
CA PHE A 140 3.54 -10.17 4.07
C PHE A 140 3.98 -9.00 4.94
N TYR A 141 3.80 -7.77 4.46
CA TYR A 141 4.15 -6.58 5.22
C TYR A 141 3.23 -6.35 6.41
N ASP A 142 1.94 -6.63 6.29
CA ASP A 142 1.02 -6.54 7.43
C ASP A 142 1.46 -7.48 8.57
N ILE A 143 1.81 -8.73 8.26
CA ILE A 143 2.36 -9.67 9.25
C ILE A 143 3.66 -9.12 9.86
N LEU A 144 4.54 -8.55 9.05
CA LEU A 144 5.81 -7.98 9.51
C LEU A 144 5.58 -6.81 10.48
N PHE A 145 4.70 -5.87 10.15
CA PHE A 145 4.38 -4.72 11.00
C PHE A 145 3.67 -5.14 12.29
N VAL A 146 2.67 -6.02 12.21
CA VAL A 146 1.94 -6.53 13.38
C VAL A 146 2.86 -7.31 14.30
N GLY A 147 3.72 -8.17 13.74
CA GLY A 147 4.68 -8.96 14.52
C GLY A 147 5.76 -8.13 15.20
N GLY A 148 6.06 -6.94 14.67
CA GLY A 148 6.96 -5.98 15.32
C GLY A 148 6.38 -5.35 16.59
N GLY A 149 5.07 -5.46 16.83
CA GLY A 149 4.43 -5.03 18.08
C GLY A 149 4.37 -3.51 18.32
N ASN A 150 4.78 -2.69 17.35
CA ASN A 150 4.75 -1.23 17.47
C ASN A 150 3.52 -0.65 16.76
N VAL A 151 2.48 -0.34 17.55
CA VAL A 151 1.20 0.17 17.04
C VAL A 151 1.36 1.50 16.29
N ALA A 152 2.19 2.41 16.79
CA ALA A 152 2.42 3.72 16.14
C ALA A 152 3.09 3.55 14.77
N LEU A 153 4.07 2.65 14.68
CA LEU A 153 4.73 2.30 13.41
C LEU A 153 3.72 1.71 12.40
N HIS A 154 2.89 0.76 12.85
CA HIS A 154 1.87 0.13 12.00
C HIS A 154 0.84 1.16 11.50
N GLN A 155 0.32 2.04 12.37
CA GLN A 155 -0.61 3.10 11.99
C GLN A 155 0.01 4.10 11.00
N THR A 156 1.27 4.49 11.21
CA THR A 156 2.00 5.37 10.29
C THR A 156 2.17 4.71 8.91
N ALA A 157 2.54 3.43 8.87
CA ALA A 157 2.64 2.69 7.61
C ALA A 157 1.27 2.56 6.93
N ALA A 158 0.20 2.31 7.70
CA ALA A 158 -1.17 2.21 7.19
C ALA A 158 -1.66 3.52 6.56
N SER A 159 -1.31 4.68 7.10
CA SER A 159 -1.66 5.99 6.49
C SER A 159 -1.04 6.23 5.11
N LEU A 160 0.05 5.51 4.80
CA LEU A 160 0.74 5.58 3.50
C LEU A 160 0.39 4.39 2.60
N HIS A 161 -0.40 3.44 3.10
CA HIS A 161 -0.61 2.13 2.46
C HIS A 161 -1.04 2.22 1.00
N ALA A 162 -2.01 3.09 0.68
CA ALA A 162 -2.54 3.22 -0.67
C ALA A 162 -1.46 3.69 -1.67
N ARG A 163 -0.68 4.72 -1.31
CA ARG A 163 0.43 5.21 -2.14
C ARG A 163 1.57 4.20 -2.25
N ILE A 164 1.90 3.53 -1.15
CA ILE A 164 2.90 2.46 -1.15
C ILE A 164 2.46 1.32 -2.06
N ARG A 165 1.19 0.93 -2.00
CA ARG A 165 0.63 -0.12 -2.85
C ARG A 165 0.66 0.25 -4.33
N ALA A 166 0.32 1.49 -4.69
CA ALA A 166 0.43 1.99 -6.07
C ALA A 166 1.87 1.91 -6.60
N LEU A 167 2.86 2.34 -5.81
CA LEU A 167 4.28 2.22 -6.17
C LEU A 167 4.76 0.76 -6.23
N ARG A 168 4.26 -0.11 -5.37
CA ARG A 168 4.55 -1.54 -5.37
C ARG A 168 4.00 -2.20 -6.64
N SER A 169 2.77 -1.88 -7.02
CA SER A 169 2.15 -2.33 -8.27
C SER A 169 2.99 -1.91 -9.47
N LEU A 170 3.39 -0.64 -9.54
CA LEU A 170 4.27 -0.14 -10.60
C LEU A 170 5.63 -0.86 -10.61
N SER A 171 6.26 -1.03 -9.44
CA SER A 171 7.53 -1.75 -9.34
C SER A 171 7.42 -3.18 -9.88
N LEU A 172 6.37 -3.91 -9.49
CA LEU A 172 6.18 -5.30 -9.88
C LEU A 172 5.83 -5.47 -11.36
N SER A 173 5.27 -4.45 -12.02
CA SER A 173 5.01 -4.46 -13.47
C SER A 173 6.27 -4.29 -14.32
N LEU A 174 7.41 -3.87 -13.74
CA LEU A 174 8.66 -3.70 -14.47
C LEU A 174 9.29 -5.07 -14.80
N PRO A 175 9.88 -5.25 -16.01
CA PRO A 175 10.45 -6.51 -16.43
C PRO A 175 11.46 -7.09 -15.43
N GLY A 176 11.27 -8.33 -15.02
CA GLY A 176 12.14 -9.05 -14.10
C GLY A 176 12.12 -8.59 -12.64
N ARG A 177 11.37 -7.50 -12.32
CA ARG A 177 11.38 -6.94 -10.95
C ARG A 177 10.64 -7.83 -9.97
N ALA A 178 9.56 -8.49 -10.39
CA ALA A 178 8.83 -9.43 -9.53
C ALA A 178 9.75 -10.55 -9.01
N ARG A 179 10.52 -11.18 -9.90
CA ARG A 179 11.48 -12.24 -9.54
C ARG A 179 12.57 -11.74 -8.58
N LYS A 180 13.16 -10.56 -8.85
CA LYS A 180 14.15 -9.94 -7.95
C LYS A 180 13.54 -9.61 -6.58
N SER A 181 12.28 -9.13 -6.57
CA SER A 181 11.55 -8.82 -5.34
C SER A 181 11.36 -10.08 -4.47
N VAL A 182 11.05 -11.21 -5.08
CA VAL A 182 10.90 -12.49 -4.35
C VAL A 182 12.22 -12.90 -3.72
N ALA A 183 13.32 -12.87 -4.46
CA ALA A 183 14.65 -13.17 -3.92
C ALA A 183 15.02 -12.27 -2.73
N GLU A 184 14.72 -10.98 -2.82
CA GLU A 184 14.95 -10.02 -1.74
C GLU A 184 14.07 -10.31 -0.49
N LEU A 185 12.86 -10.86 -0.65
CA LEU A 185 12.04 -11.30 0.48
C LEU A 185 12.63 -12.53 1.17
N HIS A 186 13.26 -13.45 0.42
CA HIS A 186 14.01 -14.56 1.01
C HIS A 186 15.19 -14.04 1.85
N ASP A 187 15.95 -13.03 1.36
CA ASP A 187 17.02 -12.40 2.14
C ASP A 187 16.49 -11.81 3.47
N ILE A 188 15.27 -11.24 3.45
CA ILE A 188 14.63 -10.71 4.67
C ILE A 188 14.31 -11.84 5.65
N ILE A 189 13.70 -12.94 5.18
CA ILE A 189 13.38 -14.09 6.05
C ILE A 189 14.67 -14.71 6.61
N GLU A 190 15.71 -14.91 5.78
CA GLU A 190 17.00 -15.43 6.25
C GLU A 190 17.60 -14.54 7.35
N ALA A 191 17.52 -13.21 7.18
CA ALA A 191 17.99 -12.28 8.19
C ALA A 191 17.18 -12.36 9.49
N ILE A 192 15.85 -12.52 9.40
CA ILE A 192 14.96 -12.71 10.57
C ILE A 192 15.29 -14.02 11.28
N ASP A 193 15.49 -15.11 10.53
CA ASP A 193 15.77 -16.44 11.10
C ASP A 193 17.15 -16.52 11.75
N SER A 194 18.10 -15.70 11.31
CA SER A 194 19.41 -15.56 11.96
C SER A 194 19.35 -14.91 13.36
N GLY A 195 18.22 -14.30 13.74
CA GLY A 195 18.06 -13.57 14.99
C GLY A 195 18.80 -12.23 15.07
N ASP A 196 19.45 -11.79 13.98
CA ASP A 196 20.14 -10.49 13.91
C ASP A 196 19.16 -9.39 13.47
N ALA A 197 18.67 -8.61 14.44
CA ALA A 197 17.71 -7.54 14.23
C ALA A 197 18.23 -6.45 13.29
N GLU A 198 19.52 -6.12 13.36
CA GLU A 198 20.11 -5.12 12.46
C GLU A 198 20.31 -5.68 11.04
N LYS A 199 20.64 -6.98 10.89
CA LYS A 199 20.68 -7.66 9.59
C LYS A 199 19.31 -7.63 8.92
N ALA A 200 18.23 -7.92 9.66
CA ALA A 200 16.85 -7.84 9.19
C ALA A 200 16.47 -6.42 8.77
N ALA A 201 16.81 -5.41 9.58
CA ALA A 201 16.59 -4.01 9.22
C ALA A 201 17.30 -3.62 7.93
N ARG A 202 18.56 -4.02 7.77
CA ARG A 202 19.34 -3.74 6.55
C ARG A 202 18.75 -4.45 5.32
N ALA A 203 18.30 -5.71 5.46
CA ALA A 203 17.66 -6.45 4.39
C ALA A 203 16.36 -5.78 3.91
N CYS A 204 15.50 -5.36 4.83
CA CYS A 204 14.29 -4.60 4.52
C CYS A 204 14.61 -3.29 3.79
N ARG A 205 15.55 -2.49 4.31
CA ARG A 205 15.97 -1.23 3.67
C ARG A 205 16.52 -1.46 2.26
N ARG A 206 17.35 -2.46 2.06
CA ARG A 206 17.91 -2.82 0.75
C ARG A 206 16.82 -3.18 -0.25
N HIS A 207 15.84 -4.00 0.17
CA HIS A 207 14.69 -4.35 -0.65
C HIS A 207 13.92 -3.11 -1.10
N VAL A 208 13.60 -2.21 -0.17
CA VAL A 208 12.88 -0.95 -0.45
C VAL A 208 13.69 -0.05 -1.38
N ALA A 209 15.01 0.09 -1.15
CA ALA A 209 15.89 0.90 -1.99
C ALA A 209 15.96 0.36 -3.43
N ASN A 210 16.06 -0.96 -3.61
CA ASN A 210 16.07 -1.59 -4.93
C ASN A 210 14.77 -1.36 -5.69
N ALA A 211 13.62 -1.47 -5.00
CA ALA A 211 12.32 -1.18 -5.59
C ALA A 211 12.20 0.31 -5.96
N GLY A 212 12.63 1.20 -5.08
CA GLY A 212 12.63 2.66 -5.31
C GLY A 212 13.48 3.06 -6.52
N ALA A 213 14.70 2.54 -6.60
CA ALA A 213 15.58 2.83 -7.72
C ALA A 213 15.00 2.36 -9.07
N ALA A 214 14.30 1.22 -9.08
CA ALA A 214 13.64 0.73 -10.30
C ALA A 214 12.48 1.63 -10.73
N VAL A 215 11.60 2.01 -9.80
CA VAL A 215 10.44 2.87 -10.08
C VAL A 215 10.86 4.28 -10.48
N THR A 216 11.81 4.88 -9.76
CA THR A 216 12.28 6.24 -10.06
C THR A 216 12.86 6.30 -11.47
N ARG A 217 13.69 5.33 -11.88
CA ARG A 217 14.21 5.27 -13.25
C ARG A 217 13.08 5.15 -14.29
N ALA A 218 12.08 4.28 -14.02
CA ALA A 218 10.97 4.09 -14.95
C ALA A 218 10.12 5.37 -15.10
N LEU A 219 9.86 6.09 -14.02
CA LEU A 219 9.12 7.35 -14.06
C LEU A 219 9.91 8.47 -14.73
N SER A 220 11.24 8.57 -14.49
CA SER A 220 12.09 9.57 -15.15
C SER A 220 12.24 9.34 -16.66
N ALA A 221 12.02 8.13 -17.15
CA ALA A 221 12.06 7.85 -18.59
C ALA A 221 10.76 8.22 -19.33
N LEU A 222 9.70 8.59 -18.61
CA LEU A 222 8.40 8.99 -19.15
C LEU A 222 8.23 10.53 -19.22
N THR A 223 9.16 11.28 -18.64
CA THR A 223 9.23 12.75 -18.65
C THR A 223 10.27 13.23 -19.64
#